data_b16decb743d347ab9f27b30747256a49
#
_entry.id   b16decb743d347ab9f27b30747256a49
#
_cell.length_a   1.000
_cell.length_b   1.000
_cell.length_c   1.000
_cell.angle_alpha   90.00
_cell.angle_beta   90.00
_cell.angle_gamma   90.00
#
_symmetry.space_group_name_H-M   'P 1'
#
loop_
_entity.id
_entity.type
_entity.pdbx_description
1 polymer ?
#
loop_
_entity_poly.entity_id
_entity_poly.type
_entity_poly.pdbx_seq_one_letter_code
_entity_poly.pdbx_strand_id
1 'polypeptide(L)' 'MDESATSVLYEIRVRGLLGETLLSAFPGLRARALGTETVLTGPLRDQAALFGVLGLIEALGLELLEVRRTRP' A
#
# COMPACT_ATOMS: atom_id res chain seq x y z
N MET A 1 16.43 -8.49 -18.30
CA MET A 1 15.11 -8.83 -17.77
C MET A 1 14.36 -7.59 -17.37
N ASP A 2 13.11 -7.54 -17.72
CA ASP A 2 12.29 -6.38 -17.36
C ASP A 2 11.82 -6.53 -15.92
N GLU A 3 12.24 -5.59 -15.09
CA GLU A 3 11.90 -5.65 -13.68
C GLU A 3 10.40 -5.54 -13.45
N SER A 4 9.70 -4.80 -14.30
CA SER A 4 8.27 -4.64 -14.13
C SER A 4 7.51 -5.95 -14.32
N ALA A 5 8.13 -6.91 -15.01
CA ALA A 5 7.48 -8.20 -15.22
C ALA A 5 7.39 -9.02 -13.94
N THR A 6 8.19 -8.69 -12.92
CA THR A 6 8.18 -9.41 -11.66
C THR A 6 7.43 -8.68 -10.58
N SER A 7 6.95 -7.47 -10.86
CA SER A 7 6.20 -6.69 -9.88
C SER A 7 4.71 -6.89 -10.07
N VAL A 8 4.00 -6.87 -8.96
CA VAL A 8 2.55 -6.98 -8.97
C VAL A 8 1.98 -5.70 -8.36
N LEU A 9 0.97 -5.16 -9.02
CA LEU A 9 0.32 -3.96 -8.51
C LEU A 9 -0.68 -4.34 -7.43
N TYR A 10 -0.60 -3.62 -6.32
CA TYR A 10 -1.50 -3.82 -5.20
C TYR A 10 -2.23 -2.54 -4.88
N GLU A 11 -3.43 -2.70 -4.38
CA GLU A 11 -4.24 -1.62 -3.87
C GLU A 11 -4.58 -1.97 -2.42
N ILE A 12 -4.16 -1.11 -1.50
CA ILE A 12 -4.34 -1.35 -0.07
C ILE A 12 -5.14 -0.21 0.49
N ARG A 13 -6.26 -0.53 1.11
CA ARG A 13 -7.16 0.48 1.63
C ARG A 13 -7.12 0.46 3.15
N VAL A 14 -6.89 1.62 3.74
CA VAL A 14 -6.85 1.77 5.19
C VAL A 14 -7.84 2.86 5.60
N ARG A 15 -8.34 2.76 6.83
CA ARG A 15 -9.26 3.75 7.35
C ARG A 15 -8.50 5.02 7.74
N GLY A 16 -9.09 6.16 7.43
CA GLY A 16 -8.52 7.44 7.82
C GLY A 16 -7.76 8.10 6.69
N LEU A 17 -7.55 9.39 6.84
CA LEU A 17 -6.79 10.17 5.87
C LEU A 17 -5.39 10.35 6.41
N LEU A 18 -4.42 9.74 5.75
CA LEU A 18 -3.04 9.75 6.23
C LEU A 18 -2.36 11.04 5.85
N GLY A 19 -1.67 11.64 6.82
CA GLY A 19 -0.85 12.81 6.56
C GLY A 19 0.49 12.43 5.97
N GLU A 20 1.27 13.45 5.60
CA GLU A 20 2.53 13.23 4.92
C GLU A 20 3.52 12.41 5.74
N THR A 21 3.51 12.61 7.05
CA THR A 21 4.44 11.89 7.91
C THR A 21 4.18 10.38 7.84
N LEU A 22 2.91 9.97 7.91
CA LEU A 22 2.59 8.56 7.80
C LEU A 22 2.82 8.04 6.40
N LEU A 23 2.53 8.86 5.39
CA LEU A 23 2.71 8.44 4.01
C LEU A 23 4.18 8.20 3.69
N SER A 24 5.09 8.90 4.35
CA SER A 24 6.52 8.72 4.11
C SER A 24 7.00 7.34 4.53
N ALA A 25 6.22 6.61 5.31
CA ALA A 25 6.57 5.24 5.70
C ALA A 25 6.33 4.25 4.56
N PHE A 26 5.68 4.67 3.48
CA PHE A 26 5.34 3.79 2.38
C PHE A 26 5.94 4.30 1.06
N PRO A 27 7.27 4.34 0.98
CA PRO A 27 7.90 4.82 -0.26
C PRO A 27 7.56 3.88 -1.42
N GLY A 28 7.32 4.47 -2.59
CA GLY A 28 6.96 3.68 -3.75
C GLY A 28 5.49 3.43 -3.90
N LEU A 29 4.69 3.73 -2.90
CA LEU A 29 3.24 3.63 -3.00
C LEU A 29 2.64 5.02 -3.15
N ARG A 30 1.61 5.12 -3.96
CA ARG A 30 0.88 6.36 -4.13
C ARG A 30 -0.34 6.34 -3.24
N ALA A 31 -0.64 7.49 -2.65
CA ALA A 31 -1.77 7.61 -1.74
C ALA A 31 -2.86 8.45 -2.37
N ARG A 32 -4.09 8.02 -2.18
CA ARG A 32 -5.25 8.74 -2.69
C ARG A 32 -6.34 8.69 -1.63
N ALA A 33 -6.95 9.85 -1.38
CA ALA A 33 -8.07 9.90 -0.46
C ALA A 33 -9.32 9.38 -1.15
N LEU A 34 -10.10 8.60 -0.41
CA LEU A 34 -11.36 8.06 -0.89
C LEU A 34 -12.35 8.15 0.26
N GLY A 35 -13.15 9.21 0.28
CA GLY A 35 -14.01 9.47 1.43
C GLY A 35 -13.17 9.70 2.68
N THR A 36 -13.38 8.87 3.70
CA THR A 36 -12.62 8.94 4.94
C THR A 36 -11.49 7.90 4.96
N GLU A 37 -11.17 7.33 3.81
CA GLU A 37 -10.16 6.27 3.71
C GLU A 37 -9.00 6.74 2.86
N THR A 38 -7.89 6.04 2.97
CA THR A 38 -6.74 6.24 2.11
C THR A 38 -6.48 4.96 1.32
N VAL A 39 -6.27 5.12 0.03
CA VAL A 39 -5.92 4.01 -0.85
C VAL A 39 -4.46 4.14 -1.23
N LEU A 40 -3.68 3.13 -0.89
CA LEU A 40 -2.26 3.06 -1.23
C LEU A 40 -2.13 2.13 -2.43
N THR A 41 -1.50 2.62 -3.50
CA THR A 41 -1.40 1.86 -4.73
C THR A 41 0.05 1.86 -5.22
N GLY A 42 0.50 0.72 -5.67
CA GLY A 42 1.83 0.65 -6.26
C GLY A 42 2.30 -0.77 -6.46
N PRO A 43 3.44 -0.91 -7.12
CA PRO A 43 4.01 -2.23 -7.37
C PRO A 43 4.74 -2.73 -6.13
N LEU A 44 4.58 -4.01 -5.85
CA LEU A 44 5.35 -4.68 -4.83
C LEU A 44 6.02 -5.88 -5.48
N ARG A 45 7.29 -6.07 -5.16
CA ARG A 45 8.12 -7.04 -5.86
C ARG A 45 7.65 -8.46 -5.62
N ASP A 46 7.27 -8.78 -4.40
CA ASP A 46 6.90 -10.12 -4.03
C ASP A 46 5.99 -10.10 -2.82
N GLN A 47 5.62 -11.28 -2.37
CA GLN A 47 4.73 -11.40 -1.23
C GLN A 47 5.37 -10.91 0.06
N ALA A 48 6.69 -11.09 0.19
CA ALA A 48 7.37 -10.60 1.37
C ALA A 48 7.26 -9.07 1.47
N ALA A 49 7.36 -8.38 0.33
CA ALA A 49 7.21 -6.92 0.33
C ALA A 49 5.80 -6.53 0.74
N LEU A 50 4.80 -7.28 0.28
CA LEU A 50 3.41 -7.02 0.68
C LEU A 50 3.24 -7.20 2.18
N PHE A 51 3.74 -8.30 2.73
CA PHE A 51 3.63 -8.54 4.17
C PHE A 51 4.38 -7.49 4.97
N GLY A 52 5.50 -6.97 4.42
CA GLY A 52 6.21 -5.88 5.06
C GLY A 52 5.34 -4.64 5.17
N VAL A 53 4.63 -4.29 4.10
CA VAL A 53 3.72 -3.16 4.13
C VAL A 53 2.59 -3.38 5.11
N LEU A 54 1.99 -4.57 5.10
CA LEU A 54 0.89 -4.87 6.00
C LEU A 54 1.33 -4.84 7.47
N GLY A 55 2.54 -5.35 7.74
CA GLY A 55 3.08 -5.30 9.09
C GLY A 55 3.31 -3.87 9.55
N LEU A 56 3.75 -3.01 8.65
CA LEU A 56 3.96 -1.61 8.98
C LEU A 56 2.62 -0.92 9.26
N ILE A 57 1.60 -1.24 8.47
CA ILE A 57 0.26 -0.71 8.71
C ILE A 57 -0.20 -1.08 10.12
N GLU A 58 0.02 -2.32 10.51
CA GLU A 58 -0.34 -2.78 11.84
C GLU A 58 0.47 -2.06 12.90
N ALA A 59 1.78 -1.94 12.70
CA ALA A 59 2.66 -1.30 13.67
C ALA A 59 2.31 0.16 13.88
N LEU A 60 1.81 0.83 12.84
CA LEU A 60 1.41 2.22 12.95
C LEU A 60 0.00 2.40 13.53
N GLY A 61 -0.68 1.31 13.84
CA GLY A 61 -2.01 1.39 14.41
C GLY A 61 -3.09 1.72 13.42
N LEU A 62 -2.83 1.53 12.14
CA LEU A 62 -3.82 1.81 11.11
C LEU A 62 -4.73 0.61 10.92
N GLU A 63 -5.99 0.88 10.60
CA GLU A 63 -6.96 -0.19 10.35
C GLU A 63 -6.94 -0.57 8.88
N LEU A 64 -6.58 -1.81 8.61
CA LEU A 64 -6.58 -2.33 7.25
C LEU A 64 -8.00 -2.71 6.85
N LEU A 65 -8.46 -2.20 5.72
CA LEU A 65 -9.81 -2.46 5.24
C LEU A 65 -9.83 -3.46 4.10
N GLU A 66 -8.86 -3.36 3.19
CA GLU A 66 -8.87 -4.24 2.01
C GLU A 66 -7.48 -4.30 1.40
N VAL A 67 -7.13 -5.46 0.90
CA VAL A 67 -5.93 -5.66 0.08
C VAL A 67 -6.38 -6.30 -1.21
N ARG A 68 -5.97 -5.73 -2.33
CA ARG A 68 -6.38 -6.24 -3.62
C ARG A 68 -5.22 -6.21 -4.60
N ARG A 69 -5.04 -7.30 -5.32
CA ARG A 69 -4.11 -7.30 -6.44
C ARG A 69 -4.82 -6.71 -7.64
N THR A 70 -4.14 -5.85 -8.35
CA THR A 70 -4.71 -5.25 -9.55
C THR A 70 -3.83 -5.62 -10.73
N ARG A 71 -4.45 -5.71 -11.88
CA ARG A 71 -3.68 -5.95 -13.09
C ARG A 71 -3.17 -4.61 -13.63
N PRO A 72 -1.94 -4.63 -14.15
CA PRO A 72 -1.41 -3.42 -14.77
C PRO A 72 -2.20 -3.04 -16.02
#